data_42b022556db59b7dad17332e55a9747c
#
_entry.id   42b022556db59b7dad17332e55a9747c
#
_cell.length_a   1.000
_cell.length_b   1.000
_cell.length_c   1.000
_cell.angle_alpha   90.00
_cell.angle_beta   90.00
_cell.angle_gamma   90.00
#
_symmetry.space_group_name_H-M   'P 1'
#
loop_
_entity.id
_entity.type
_entity.pdbx_description
1 polymer ?
#
loop_
_entity_poly.entity_id
_entity_poly.type
_entity_poly.pdbx_seq_one_letter_code
_entity_poly.pdbx_strand_id
1 'polypeptide(L)'
;MKCGVNGCNNQAFQDLDECALHCDKDCVHEGSINAVLSEFNRLLNFYILDNVLLRYIPDSEDESYINEIAIYRRNNKCLYDSIIFKEKFSEYKIRFYGILFPNILLIDYTETLIIFKNVWFEKCVFYVDYFNLKSTGVFFEQCIFKCEIYIKPAALFLLKKNSIFYQCVFEDKVYIGREGRDKYTFEESLFSGCVFENFIKFKNVILKKEPFLDVDKRELKLSTLEIYDCNFDGGFKLNGTHISYLRIENTNFLVGFWMLKANIITLNCINVVIDGLFDASNSSFVRAKFNRTKFLHVADFEEVKFGEVNGEYLKSEQYISVFKYVTFMTASNFKNTNFFYSLDFENVDLREQPNFLKSYVNSYNTNRETFRIIKHSFDSKGNSLEGNRFFVEEMKAYKRELNNEGSTWDKLIFFANDIISDFGRSYMRPIAWLVASLILYTILLNAHASYFKNYQYFLHPYFDAFSVYANSAASNFLPFSRFLESKSGFELISLFFYIWFGILIWQIVVAVKRHTQR
;
A
#
# COMPACT_ATOMS: atom_id res chain seq x y z
N MET A 1 -15.62 48.73 -19.73
CA MET A 1 -14.44 48.10 -20.41
C MET A 1 -14.87 46.80 -21.08
N LYS A 2 -14.16 46.35 -22.10
CA LYS A 2 -14.38 44.99 -22.62
C LYS A 2 -13.73 43.98 -21.69
N CYS A 3 -14.27 42.77 -21.66
CA CYS A 3 -13.68 41.65 -20.91
C CYS A 3 -12.22 41.40 -21.31
N GLY A 4 -11.33 41.28 -20.31
CA GLY A 4 -9.90 41.07 -20.54
C GLY A 4 -9.54 39.68 -21.10
N VAL A 5 -10.48 38.76 -21.19
CA VAL A 5 -10.24 37.41 -21.73
C VAL A 5 -10.21 37.46 -23.28
N ASN A 6 -9.13 36.95 -23.84
CA ASN A 6 -8.94 36.91 -25.30
C ASN A 6 -10.08 36.15 -26.01
N GLY A 7 -10.71 36.82 -26.98
CA GLY A 7 -11.83 36.26 -27.76
C GLY A 7 -13.21 36.49 -27.12
N CYS A 8 -13.30 37.11 -25.94
CA CYS A 8 -14.56 37.47 -25.31
C CYS A 8 -14.98 38.89 -25.74
N ASN A 9 -16.18 39.01 -26.31
CA ASN A 9 -16.75 40.31 -26.73
C ASN A 9 -17.70 40.94 -25.67
N ASN A 10 -17.88 40.30 -24.54
CA ASN A 10 -18.73 40.81 -23.48
C ASN A 10 -18.12 42.03 -22.79
N GLN A 11 -18.94 42.83 -22.14
CA GLN A 11 -18.48 43.92 -21.29
C GLN A 11 -18.00 43.36 -19.95
N ALA A 12 -16.95 43.97 -19.39
CA ALA A 12 -16.49 43.70 -18.05
C ALA A 12 -17.60 44.02 -17.06
N PHE A 13 -17.68 43.24 -15.98
CA PHE A 13 -18.74 43.37 -14.99
C PHE A 13 -18.31 44.34 -13.89
N GLN A 14 -19.03 45.45 -13.76
CA GLN A 14 -18.79 46.53 -12.75
C GLN A 14 -17.30 46.97 -12.75
N ASP A 15 -16.66 46.87 -11.60
CA ASP A 15 -15.25 47.24 -11.37
C ASP A 15 -14.24 46.11 -11.64
N LEU A 16 -14.72 44.98 -12.21
CA LEU A 16 -13.86 43.86 -12.59
C LEU A 16 -13.31 44.02 -13.99
N ASP A 17 -12.14 43.48 -14.25
CA ASP A 17 -11.54 43.45 -15.59
C ASP A 17 -12.17 42.40 -16.50
N GLU A 18 -13.02 41.52 -15.99
CA GLU A 18 -13.64 40.39 -16.67
C GLU A 18 -15.16 40.46 -16.63
N CYS A 19 -15.82 39.81 -17.59
CA CYS A 19 -17.29 39.70 -17.60
C CYS A 19 -17.77 38.62 -16.61
N ALA A 20 -19.07 38.58 -16.32
CA ALA A 20 -19.65 37.63 -15.39
C ALA A 20 -19.42 36.14 -15.75
N LEU A 21 -19.11 35.77 -16.99
CA LEU A 21 -18.71 34.40 -17.37
C LEU A 21 -17.30 34.07 -16.93
N HIS A 22 -16.37 35.03 -16.89
CA HIS A 22 -14.95 34.83 -16.75
C HIS A 22 -14.39 35.34 -15.42
N CYS A 23 -15.10 36.21 -14.70
CA CYS A 23 -14.63 36.70 -13.40
C CYS A 23 -14.60 35.60 -12.34
N ASP A 24 -13.61 35.68 -11.45
CA ASP A 24 -13.52 34.82 -10.27
C ASP A 24 -14.68 35.09 -9.31
N LYS A 25 -15.46 34.07 -8.98
CA LYS A 25 -16.66 34.17 -8.14
C LYS A 25 -16.31 34.29 -6.65
N ASP A 26 -15.13 33.85 -6.25
CA ASP A 26 -14.64 33.96 -4.86
C ASP A 26 -14.21 35.41 -4.52
N CYS A 27 -13.88 36.22 -5.53
CA CYS A 27 -13.43 37.61 -5.36
C CYS A 27 -14.57 38.64 -5.34
N VAL A 28 -15.81 38.19 -5.49
CA VAL A 28 -16.98 39.10 -5.55
C VAL A 28 -17.51 39.42 -4.13
N HIS A 29 -17.65 40.70 -3.81
CA HIS A 29 -18.23 41.12 -2.53
C HIS A 29 -19.65 40.59 -2.33
N GLU A 30 -19.98 40.12 -1.13
CA GLU A 30 -21.27 39.49 -0.80
C GLU A 30 -22.49 40.32 -1.28
N GLY A 31 -22.43 41.64 -1.27
CA GLY A 31 -23.52 42.54 -1.74
C GLY A 31 -23.77 42.52 -3.25
N SER A 32 -22.81 42.09 -4.06
CA SER A 32 -22.91 42.06 -5.54
C SER A 32 -23.06 40.64 -6.13
N ILE A 33 -23.04 39.61 -5.31
CA ILE A 33 -23.14 38.20 -5.74
C ILE A 33 -24.40 37.98 -6.59
N ASN A 34 -25.58 38.39 -6.11
CA ASN A 34 -26.83 38.19 -6.85
C ASN A 34 -26.84 38.89 -8.22
N ALA A 35 -26.21 40.06 -8.34
CA ALA A 35 -26.10 40.77 -9.60
C ALA A 35 -25.16 40.05 -10.57
N VAL A 36 -24.00 39.53 -10.11
CA VAL A 36 -23.08 38.74 -10.91
C VAL A 36 -23.75 37.46 -11.39
N LEU A 37 -24.49 36.76 -10.54
CA LEU A 37 -25.18 35.51 -10.86
C LEU A 37 -26.30 35.73 -11.88
N SER A 38 -27.08 36.80 -11.74
CA SER A 38 -28.09 37.15 -12.72
C SER A 38 -27.48 37.45 -14.08
N GLU A 39 -26.40 38.23 -14.10
CA GLU A 39 -25.67 38.55 -15.33
C GLU A 39 -24.96 37.31 -15.92
N PHE A 40 -24.39 36.45 -15.08
CA PHE A 40 -23.83 35.16 -15.49
C PHE A 40 -24.87 34.32 -16.25
N ASN A 41 -26.06 34.15 -15.69
CA ASN A 41 -27.13 33.37 -16.30
C ASN A 41 -27.57 33.96 -17.64
N ARG A 42 -27.70 35.30 -17.70
CA ARG A 42 -28.01 36.01 -18.93
C ARG A 42 -26.95 35.78 -20.02
N LEU A 43 -25.68 35.96 -19.68
CA LEU A 43 -24.57 35.77 -20.59
C LEU A 43 -24.36 34.29 -20.99
N LEU A 44 -24.61 33.34 -20.09
CA LEU A 44 -24.55 31.92 -20.40
C LEU A 44 -25.62 31.54 -21.43
N ASN A 45 -26.84 32.06 -21.29
CA ASN A 45 -27.90 31.85 -22.26
C ASN A 45 -27.53 32.42 -23.64
N PHE A 46 -26.94 33.63 -23.70
CA PHE A 46 -26.44 34.19 -24.96
C PHE A 46 -25.30 33.36 -25.54
N TYR A 47 -24.36 32.89 -24.72
CA TYR A 47 -23.28 32.03 -25.17
C TYR A 47 -23.81 30.73 -25.81
N ILE A 48 -24.82 30.10 -25.20
CA ILE A 48 -25.49 28.93 -25.75
C ILE A 48 -26.15 29.26 -27.07
N LEU A 49 -26.92 30.33 -27.14
CA LEU A 49 -27.58 30.78 -28.36
C LEU A 49 -26.57 31.04 -29.48
N ASP A 50 -25.50 31.77 -29.23
CA ASP A 50 -24.52 32.14 -30.24
C ASP A 50 -23.67 30.94 -30.73
N ASN A 51 -23.33 30.02 -29.85
CA ASN A 51 -22.49 28.89 -30.22
C ASN A 51 -23.25 27.71 -30.80
N VAL A 52 -24.50 27.50 -30.44
CA VAL A 52 -25.32 26.39 -30.91
C VAL A 52 -26.10 26.80 -32.18
N LEU A 53 -26.68 27.98 -32.16
CA LEU A 53 -27.62 28.39 -33.20
C LEU A 53 -26.91 28.96 -34.41
N LEU A 54 -25.90 29.81 -34.26
CA LEU A 54 -25.17 30.42 -35.37
C LEU A 54 -24.29 29.43 -36.16
N ARG A 55 -23.88 28.33 -35.55
CA ARG A 55 -23.05 27.30 -36.22
C ARG A 55 -23.83 26.22 -36.96
N TYR A 56 -25.11 26.05 -36.64
CA TYR A 56 -25.93 24.95 -37.15
C TYR A 56 -27.19 25.39 -37.89
N ILE A 57 -27.30 26.66 -38.24
CA ILE A 57 -28.37 27.12 -39.14
C ILE A 57 -27.93 26.73 -40.58
N PRO A 58 -28.61 25.78 -41.25
CA PRO A 58 -28.37 25.55 -42.65
C PRO A 58 -28.80 26.77 -43.45
N ASP A 59 -28.06 27.06 -44.50
CA ASP A 59 -28.15 28.26 -45.33
C ASP A 59 -29.49 28.48 -46.02
N SER A 60 -30.63 28.06 -45.61
CA SER A 60 -31.74 28.37 -46.48
C SER A 60 -33.20 28.22 -46.04
N GLU A 61 -33.67 27.67 -44.99
CA GLU A 61 -35.11 27.37 -45.06
C GLU A 61 -36.03 27.70 -43.86
N ASP A 62 -35.58 28.27 -42.77
CA ASP A 62 -36.49 28.57 -41.65
C ASP A 62 -36.35 30.01 -41.12
N GLU A 63 -36.88 31.00 -41.88
CA GLU A 63 -37.06 32.39 -41.39
C GLU A 63 -37.85 32.48 -40.08
N SER A 64 -38.78 31.55 -39.85
CA SER A 64 -39.54 31.46 -38.60
C SER A 64 -38.64 31.18 -37.42
N TYR A 65 -37.59 30.41 -37.61
CA TYR A 65 -36.64 29.97 -36.60
C TYR A 65 -35.65 31.08 -36.22
N ILE A 66 -35.12 31.80 -37.20
CA ILE A 66 -34.28 32.98 -37.00
C ILE A 66 -35.04 34.06 -36.22
N ASN A 67 -36.33 34.23 -36.53
CA ASN A 67 -37.20 35.19 -35.86
C ASN A 67 -37.47 34.77 -34.41
N GLU A 68 -37.66 33.47 -34.13
CA GLU A 68 -37.87 32.97 -32.76
C GLU A 68 -36.62 33.18 -31.88
N ILE A 69 -35.43 32.93 -32.41
CA ILE A 69 -34.16 33.21 -31.74
C ILE A 69 -33.99 34.72 -31.47
N ALA A 70 -34.33 35.55 -32.45
CA ALA A 70 -34.28 37.01 -32.29
C ALA A 70 -35.25 37.50 -31.21
N ILE A 71 -36.42 36.85 -31.07
CA ILE A 71 -37.40 37.13 -30.03
C ILE A 71 -36.87 36.71 -28.65
N TYR A 72 -36.22 35.52 -28.53
CA TYR A 72 -35.59 35.08 -27.30
C TYR A 72 -34.45 36.02 -26.89
N ARG A 73 -33.61 36.48 -27.85
CA ARG A 73 -32.58 37.49 -27.60
C ARG A 73 -33.14 38.82 -27.09
N ARG A 74 -34.26 39.29 -27.68
CA ARG A 74 -34.89 40.56 -27.26
C ARG A 74 -35.57 40.51 -25.94
N ASN A 75 -36.17 39.37 -25.60
CA ASN A 75 -37.05 39.29 -24.41
C ASN A 75 -36.37 38.77 -23.16
N ASN A 76 -35.05 38.46 -23.18
CA ASN A 76 -34.32 37.85 -22.07
C ASN A 76 -35.05 36.59 -21.50
N LYS A 77 -35.89 35.95 -22.34
CA LYS A 77 -36.62 34.76 -21.91
C LYS A 77 -35.66 33.55 -21.78
N CYS A 78 -35.87 32.78 -20.74
CA CYS A 78 -35.12 31.56 -20.51
C CYS A 78 -35.37 30.56 -21.64
N LEU A 79 -34.33 29.93 -22.16
CA LEU A 79 -34.42 28.89 -23.22
C LEU A 79 -35.28 27.68 -22.83
N TYR A 80 -35.62 27.55 -21.53
CA TYR A 80 -36.39 26.44 -20.98
C TYR A 80 -37.81 26.32 -21.50
N ASP A 81 -38.45 27.41 -21.90
CA ASP A 81 -39.87 27.44 -22.18
C ASP A 81 -40.21 26.99 -23.60
N SER A 82 -39.22 26.75 -24.43
CA SER A 82 -39.45 26.35 -25.82
C SER A 82 -39.32 24.85 -26.01
N ILE A 83 -40.46 24.18 -26.22
CA ILE A 83 -40.56 22.77 -26.59
C ILE A 83 -39.78 22.50 -27.91
N ILE A 84 -39.82 23.44 -28.84
CA ILE A 84 -39.13 23.37 -30.14
C ILE A 84 -37.61 23.35 -29.96
N PHE A 85 -37.07 24.08 -29.01
CA PHE A 85 -35.65 24.08 -28.70
C PHE A 85 -35.21 22.73 -28.12
N LYS A 86 -35.99 22.13 -27.23
CA LYS A 86 -35.70 20.83 -26.64
C LYS A 86 -35.68 19.69 -27.69
N GLU A 87 -36.59 19.71 -28.65
CA GLU A 87 -36.70 18.63 -29.65
C GLU A 87 -35.64 18.74 -30.74
N LYS A 88 -35.39 19.96 -31.28
CA LYS A 88 -34.43 20.15 -32.36
C LYS A 88 -32.96 20.13 -31.93
N PHE A 89 -32.63 20.62 -30.75
CA PHE A 89 -31.24 20.81 -30.32
C PHE A 89 -30.70 19.76 -29.35
N SER A 90 -31.51 18.83 -28.86
CA SER A 90 -31.07 17.76 -27.96
C SER A 90 -29.94 16.90 -28.53
N GLU A 91 -29.79 16.84 -29.85
CA GLU A 91 -28.77 16.04 -30.55
C GLU A 91 -27.45 16.77 -30.82
N TYR A 92 -27.42 18.11 -30.64
CA TYR A 92 -26.22 18.90 -30.90
C TYR A 92 -25.20 18.83 -29.81
N LYS A 93 -23.91 18.91 -30.21
CA LYS A 93 -22.78 19.00 -29.29
C LYS A 93 -22.54 20.48 -28.96
N ILE A 94 -22.55 20.81 -27.67
CA ILE A 94 -22.16 22.13 -27.19
C ILE A 94 -20.79 22.06 -26.52
N ARG A 95 -19.95 23.07 -26.81
CA ARG A 95 -18.63 23.23 -26.18
C ARG A 95 -18.60 24.52 -25.41
N PHE A 96 -18.32 24.42 -24.10
CA PHE A 96 -18.04 25.56 -23.25
C PHE A 96 -16.53 25.73 -23.10
N TYR A 97 -16.04 26.92 -23.30
CA TYR A 97 -14.61 27.22 -23.25
C TYR A 97 -14.31 28.35 -22.29
N GLY A 98 -13.45 28.10 -21.30
CA GLY A 98 -12.94 29.13 -20.39
C GLY A 98 -13.94 29.75 -19.43
N ILE A 99 -15.11 29.15 -19.21
CA ILE A 99 -16.18 29.70 -18.36
C ILE A 99 -15.94 29.29 -16.90
N LEU A 100 -16.12 30.25 -15.99
CA LEU A 100 -16.07 30.06 -14.55
C LEU A 100 -17.49 29.87 -14.00
N PHE A 101 -17.88 28.60 -13.77
CA PHE A 101 -19.23 28.23 -13.32
C PHE A 101 -19.39 28.45 -11.80
N PRO A 102 -20.37 29.25 -11.36
CA PRO A 102 -20.62 29.50 -9.95
C PRO A 102 -21.24 28.29 -9.25
N ASN A 103 -21.36 28.35 -7.91
CA ASN A 103 -22.01 27.31 -7.12
C ASN A 103 -23.50 27.17 -7.51
N ILE A 104 -23.96 25.92 -7.75
CA ILE A 104 -25.32 25.58 -8.13
C ILE A 104 -26.35 25.98 -7.06
N LEU A 105 -25.98 25.95 -5.78
CA LEU A 105 -26.86 26.39 -4.70
C LEU A 105 -27.31 27.83 -4.83
N LEU A 106 -26.55 28.64 -5.58
CA LEU A 106 -26.86 30.03 -5.83
C LEU A 106 -27.69 30.25 -7.10
N ILE A 107 -27.42 29.47 -8.14
CA ILE A 107 -28.18 29.48 -9.41
C ILE A 107 -28.17 28.09 -10.05
N ASP A 108 -29.34 27.54 -10.28
CA ASP A 108 -29.47 26.27 -10.99
C ASP A 108 -29.42 26.48 -12.52
N TYR A 109 -28.21 26.42 -13.08
CA TYR A 109 -27.99 26.40 -14.53
C TYR A 109 -27.95 24.99 -15.11
N THR A 110 -28.06 23.97 -14.26
CA THR A 110 -28.01 22.57 -14.69
C THR A 110 -29.20 22.20 -15.57
N GLU A 111 -30.37 22.77 -15.32
CA GLU A 111 -31.53 22.58 -16.19
C GLU A 111 -31.27 23.07 -17.63
N THR A 112 -30.51 24.15 -17.82
CA THR A 112 -30.11 24.62 -19.15
C THR A 112 -29.18 23.63 -19.85
N LEU A 113 -28.29 22.98 -19.09
CA LEU A 113 -27.31 22.02 -19.63
C LEU A 113 -27.93 20.66 -19.91
N ILE A 114 -28.99 20.27 -19.20
CA ILE A 114 -29.73 19.00 -19.38
C ILE A 114 -30.37 18.89 -20.77
N ILE A 115 -30.63 19.99 -21.45
CA ILE A 115 -31.22 20.02 -22.79
C ILE A 115 -30.31 19.33 -23.82
N PHE A 116 -28.99 19.35 -23.61
CA PHE A 116 -28.02 18.83 -24.54
C PHE A 116 -27.63 17.38 -24.21
N LYS A 117 -27.65 16.49 -25.20
CA LYS A 117 -27.15 15.11 -25.06
C LYS A 117 -25.63 15.03 -24.92
N ASN A 118 -24.90 16.01 -25.53
CA ASN A 118 -23.45 16.03 -25.55
C ASN A 118 -22.93 17.40 -25.13
N VAL A 119 -22.26 17.46 -24.01
CA VAL A 119 -21.67 18.69 -23.45
C VAL A 119 -20.18 18.51 -23.26
N TRP A 120 -19.40 19.43 -23.81
CA TRP A 120 -17.95 19.46 -23.69
C TRP A 120 -17.52 20.72 -22.96
N PHE A 121 -16.88 20.55 -21.82
CA PHE A 121 -16.26 21.63 -21.07
C PHE A 121 -14.75 21.62 -21.31
N GLU A 122 -14.20 22.75 -21.70
CA GLU A 122 -12.77 22.93 -21.93
C GLU A 122 -12.25 24.16 -21.22
N LYS A 123 -11.20 23.99 -20.42
CA LYS A 123 -10.58 25.04 -19.60
C LYS A 123 -11.57 25.81 -18.71
N CYS A 124 -12.64 25.14 -18.29
CA CYS A 124 -13.64 25.71 -17.39
C CYS A 124 -13.22 25.55 -15.93
N VAL A 125 -13.68 26.44 -15.07
CA VAL A 125 -13.51 26.36 -13.61
C VAL A 125 -14.88 26.19 -12.96
N PHE A 126 -14.98 25.26 -12.02
CA PHE A 126 -16.22 24.94 -11.35
C PHE A 126 -16.09 25.20 -9.84
N TYR A 127 -16.99 26.02 -9.32
CA TYR A 127 -17.18 26.31 -7.88
C TYR A 127 -18.37 25.55 -7.30
N VAL A 128 -18.73 24.42 -7.88
CA VAL A 128 -20.01 23.74 -7.71
C VAL A 128 -19.91 22.65 -6.67
N ASP A 129 -20.66 22.71 -5.59
CA ASP A 129 -20.68 21.66 -4.54
C ASP A 129 -21.30 20.34 -5.03
N TYR A 130 -22.06 20.36 -6.11
CA TYR A 130 -22.76 19.19 -6.63
C TYR A 130 -23.00 19.26 -8.13
N PHE A 131 -22.34 18.39 -8.89
CA PHE A 131 -22.51 18.32 -10.35
C PHE A 131 -23.39 17.10 -10.71
N ASN A 132 -24.69 17.33 -10.93
CA ASN A 132 -25.63 16.30 -11.33
C ASN A 132 -26.10 16.52 -12.77
N LEU A 133 -25.19 16.34 -13.73
CA LEU A 133 -25.57 16.37 -15.15
C LEU A 133 -26.32 15.09 -15.50
N LYS A 134 -27.59 15.23 -15.75
CA LYS A 134 -28.45 14.15 -16.32
C LYS A 134 -28.26 14.01 -17.85
N SER A 135 -27.31 14.74 -18.46
CA SER A 135 -27.05 14.64 -19.89
C SER A 135 -26.39 13.33 -20.25
N THR A 136 -26.69 12.81 -21.44
CA THR A 136 -26.22 11.50 -21.90
C THR A 136 -24.75 11.46 -22.29
N GLY A 137 -24.08 12.61 -22.46
CA GLY A 137 -22.66 12.68 -22.78
C GLY A 137 -22.02 13.93 -22.23
N VAL A 138 -21.15 13.80 -21.23
CA VAL A 138 -20.38 14.92 -20.69
C VAL A 138 -18.91 14.60 -20.77
N PHE A 139 -18.12 15.59 -21.16
CA PHE A 139 -16.67 15.48 -21.24
C PHE A 139 -16.01 16.76 -20.71
N PHE A 140 -14.97 16.58 -19.91
CA PHE A 140 -14.22 17.67 -19.30
C PHE A 140 -12.76 17.60 -19.75
N GLU A 141 -12.25 18.70 -20.29
CA GLU A 141 -10.87 18.83 -20.75
C GLU A 141 -10.19 20.03 -20.12
N GLN A 142 -9.08 19.78 -19.42
CA GLN A 142 -8.29 20.83 -18.76
C GLN A 142 -9.11 21.73 -17.83
N CYS A 143 -10.15 21.16 -17.20
CA CYS A 143 -11.00 21.87 -16.26
C CYS A 143 -10.43 21.84 -14.83
N ILE A 144 -10.79 22.84 -14.03
CA ILE A 144 -10.44 22.95 -12.62
C ILE A 144 -11.72 22.87 -11.80
N PHE A 145 -11.72 21.98 -10.82
CA PHE A 145 -12.82 21.80 -9.89
C PHE A 145 -12.36 22.25 -8.49
N LYS A 146 -12.89 23.37 -8.02
CA LYS A 146 -12.52 23.98 -6.73
C LYS A 146 -13.40 23.55 -5.56
N CYS A 147 -14.26 22.56 -5.74
CA CYS A 147 -15.24 22.12 -4.79
C CYS A 147 -15.40 20.61 -4.79
N GLU A 148 -16.11 20.07 -3.80
CA GLU A 148 -16.46 18.66 -3.73
C GLU A 148 -17.29 18.23 -4.95
N ILE A 149 -16.93 17.10 -5.55
CA ILE A 149 -17.62 16.55 -6.72
C ILE A 149 -18.19 15.17 -6.44
N TYR A 150 -19.44 14.99 -6.83
CA TYR A 150 -20.15 13.72 -6.77
C TYR A 150 -20.39 13.19 -8.17
N ILE A 151 -19.61 12.18 -8.59
CA ILE A 151 -19.70 11.59 -9.92
C ILE A 151 -20.69 10.41 -9.88
N LYS A 152 -21.77 10.54 -10.68
CA LYS A 152 -22.73 9.47 -10.93
C LYS A 152 -22.59 8.98 -12.37
N PRO A 153 -22.97 7.73 -12.70
CA PRO A 153 -22.98 7.28 -14.08
C PRO A 153 -23.94 8.15 -14.88
N ALA A 154 -23.37 8.89 -15.84
CA ALA A 154 -24.12 9.47 -16.94
C ALA A 154 -23.99 8.52 -18.13
N ALA A 155 -25.02 8.39 -18.95
CA ALA A 155 -24.89 7.65 -20.19
C ALA A 155 -23.85 8.38 -21.06
N LEU A 156 -22.67 7.78 -21.20
CA LEU A 156 -21.53 8.36 -21.88
C LEU A 156 -21.63 8.09 -23.37
N PHE A 157 -21.66 9.15 -24.15
CA PHE A 157 -21.50 9.02 -25.58
C PHE A 157 -19.99 9.03 -25.94
N LEU A 158 -19.63 8.14 -26.85
CA LEU A 158 -18.33 7.98 -27.49
C LEU A 158 -17.81 9.29 -28.14
N LEU A 159 -17.35 10.21 -27.33
CA LEU A 159 -16.40 11.19 -27.82
C LEU A 159 -15.08 10.44 -28.03
N LYS A 160 -14.30 10.81 -29.03
CA LYS A 160 -13.04 10.18 -29.46
C LYS A 160 -11.96 10.01 -28.36
N LYS A 161 -12.25 10.33 -27.11
CA LYS A 161 -11.37 10.23 -25.94
C LYS A 161 -11.87 9.15 -24.99
N ASN A 162 -10.95 8.42 -24.42
CA ASN A 162 -11.21 7.20 -23.65
C ASN A 162 -11.61 7.45 -22.18
N SER A 163 -11.82 8.70 -21.76
CA SER A 163 -12.16 9.04 -20.36
C SER A 163 -13.10 10.23 -20.27
N ILE A 164 -13.81 10.35 -19.14
CA ILE A 164 -14.74 11.47 -18.88
C ILE A 164 -13.98 12.76 -18.58
N PHE A 165 -12.95 12.67 -17.74
CA PHE A 165 -12.11 13.79 -17.32
C PHE A 165 -10.72 13.62 -17.93
N TYR A 166 -10.31 14.61 -18.72
CA TYR A 166 -9.01 14.61 -19.37
C TYR A 166 -8.19 15.83 -18.94
N GLN A 167 -7.02 15.59 -18.33
CA GLN A 167 -6.12 16.62 -17.81
C GLN A 167 -6.78 17.64 -16.86
N CYS A 168 -7.77 17.21 -16.09
CA CYS A 168 -8.46 18.05 -15.12
C CYS A 168 -7.71 18.10 -13.78
N VAL A 169 -7.95 19.19 -13.04
CA VAL A 169 -7.44 19.38 -11.67
C VAL A 169 -8.61 19.39 -10.71
N PHE A 170 -8.51 18.60 -9.65
CA PHE A 170 -9.49 18.52 -8.56
C PHE A 170 -8.81 19.04 -7.29
N GLU A 171 -9.18 20.26 -6.89
CA GLU A 171 -8.61 20.91 -5.69
C GLU A 171 -9.24 20.39 -4.39
N ASP A 172 -10.48 19.89 -4.44
CA ASP A 172 -11.20 19.34 -3.30
C ASP A 172 -11.56 17.86 -3.51
N LYS A 173 -12.45 17.32 -2.71
CA LYS A 173 -12.80 15.90 -2.63
C LYS A 173 -13.61 15.42 -3.83
N VAL A 174 -13.31 14.22 -4.28
CA VAL A 174 -14.01 13.55 -5.38
C VAL A 174 -14.70 12.28 -4.86
N TYR A 175 -15.99 12.23 -4.99
CA TYR A 175 -16.82 11.09 -4.62
C TYR A 175 -17.38 10.41 -5.86
N ILE A 176 -17.12 9.10 -6.01
CA ILE A 176 -17.58 8.29 -7.13
C ILE A 176 -18.53 7.21 -6.59
N GLY A 177 -19.77 7.25 -7.06
CA GLY A 177 -20.79 6.32 -6.62
C GLY A 177 -21.76 6.91 -5.59
N ARG A 178 -22.30 6.07 -4.70
CA ARG A 178 -23.32 6.49 -3.73
C ARG A 178 -23.31 5.66 -2.45
N GLU A 179 -23.94 6.20 -1.43
CA GLU A 179 -24.43 5.41 -0.29
C GLU A 179 -25.65 4.58 -0.72
N GLY A 180 -25.75 3.34 -0.27
CA GLY A 180 -26.87 2.46 -0.54
C GLY A 180 -26.46 1.03 -0.90
N ARG A 181 -27.42 0.19 -1.33
CA ARG A 181 -27.16 -1.23 -1.64
C ARG A 181 -26.85 -1.48 -3.12
N ASP A 182 -27.41 -0.69 -4.03
CA ASP A 182 -27.24 -0.89 -5.46
C ASP A 182 -25.95 -0.25 -5.94
N LYS A 183 -25.18 -0.97 -6.74
CA LYS A 183 -23.93 -0.47 -7.33
C LYS A 183 -24.21 0.33 -8.59
N TYR A 184 -23.49 1.42 -8.78
CA TYR A 184 -23.43 2.14 -10.05
C TYR A 184 -22.41 1.50 -10.98
N THR A 185 -22.79 1.30 -12.25
CA THR A 185 -21.90 0.77 -13.28
C THR A 185 -21.38 1.91 -14.17
N PHE A 186 -20.06 1.97 -14.32
CA PHE A 186 -19.37 2.84 -15.26
C PHE A 186 -18.77 2.00 -16.38
N GLU A 187 -19.20 2.26 -17.60
CA GLU A 187 -18.75 1.51 -18.80
C GLU A 187 -17.42 2.04 -19.34
N GLU A 188 -17.07 3.30 -19.03
CA GLU A 188 -15.88 3.97 -19.52
C GLU A 188 -14.93 4.34 -18.39
N SER A 189 -13.67 4.61 -18.76
CA SER A 189 -12.67 5.12 -17.82
C SER A 189 -13.04 6.53 -17.34
N LEU A 190 -12.70 6.85 -16.10
CA LEU A 190 -13.10 8.11 -15.50
C LEU A 190 -12.07 9.22 -15.77
N PHE A 191 -10.80 8.97 -15.51
CA PHE A 191 -9.77 9.97 -15.43
C PHE A 191 -8.58 9.64 -16.35
N SER A 192 -8.08 10.63 -17.09
CA SER A 192 -6.83 10.52 -17.85
C SER A 192 -5.97 11.76 -17.65
N GLY A 193 -4.76 11.57 -17.10
CA GLY A 193 -3.81 12.64 -16.83
C GLY A 193 -4.32 13.71 -15.86
N CYS A 194 -5.23 13.35 -14.96
CA CYS A 194 -5.82 14.25 -13.96
C CYS A 194 -4.93 14.39 -12.72
N VAL A 195 -5.06 15.52 -12.03
CA VAL A 195 -4.40 15.83 -10.76
C VAL A 195 -5.45 15.93 -9.66
N PHE A 196 -5.17 15.29 -8.50
CA PHE A 196 -6.05 15.34 -7.34
C PHE A 196 -5.25 15.85 -6.15
N GLU A 197 -5.61 17.02 -5.66
CA GLU A 197 -4.86 17.64 -4.55
C GLU A 197 -5.26 17.08 -3.19
N ASN A 198 -6.47 16.52 -3.07
CA ASN A 198 -7.01 16.12 -1.77
C ASN A 198 -7.40 14.62 -1.72
N PHE A 199 -8.63 14.28 -1.96
CA PHE A 199 -9.25 13.01 -1.57
C PHE A 199 -10.10 12.43 -2.69
N ILE A 200 -9.98 11.11 -2.91
CA ILE A 200 -10.90 10.38 -3.81
C ILE A 200 -11.54 9.24 -3.03
N LYS A 201 -12.85 9.08 -3.21
CA LYS A 201 -13.61 7.96 -2.66
C LYS A 201 -14.46 7.27 -3.72
N PHE A 202 -14.23 5.98 -3.87
CA PHE A 202 -15.11 5.10 -4.63
C PHE A 202 -16.01 4.35 -3.66
N LYS A 203 -17.32 4.37 -3.90
CA LYS A 203 -18.27 3.62 -3.07
C LYS A 203 -19.43 3.05 -3.88
N ASN A 204 -19.67 1.74 -3.72
CA ASN A 204 -20.75 1.02 -4.39
C ASN A 204 -20.73 1.17 -5.92
N VAL A 205 -19.54 0.95 -6.54
CA VAL A 205 -19.38 1.08 -7.98
C VAL A 205 -18.85 -0.21 -8.63
N ILE A 206 -19.22 -0.39 -9.89
CA ILE A 206 -18.66 -1.36 -10.82
C ILE A 206 -18.00 -0.58 -11.95
N LEU A 207 -16.70 -0.77 -12.13
CA LEU A 207 -15.95 -0.13 -13.22
C LEU A 207 -15.55 -1.20 -14.24
N LYS A 208 -16.08 -1.07 -15.47
CA LYS A 208 -15.82 -2.00 -16.58
C LYS A 208 -14.44 -1.79 -17.21
N LYS A 209 -13.90 -0.57 -17.10
CA LYS A 209 -12.56 -0.20 -17.56
C LYS A 209 -11.71 0.35 -16.42
N GLU A 210 -10.42 0.50 -16.67
CA GLU A 210 -9.49 1.13 -15.72
C GLU A 210 -9.98 2.55 -15.36
N PRO A 211 -10.12 2.90 -14.07
CA PRO A 211 -10.58 4.24 -13.68
C PRO A 211 -9.58 5.33 -14.03
N PHE A 212 -8.29 5.04 -13.95
CA PHE A 212 -7.20 5.98 -14.23
C PHE A 212 -6.44 5.53 -15.47
N LEU A 213 -6.40 6.36 -16.50
CA LEU A 213 -5.59 6.16 -17.69
C LEU A 213 -4.33 7.02 -17.64
N ASP A 214 -3.30 6.60 -18.39
CA ASP A 214 -2.03 7.33 -18.53
C ASP A 214 -1.26 7.56 -17.20
N VAL A 215 -1.49 6.72 -16.19
CA VAL A 215 -0.76 6.78 -14.91
C VAL A 215 0.75 6.60 -15.12
N ASP A 216 1.13 5.77 -16.08
CA ASP A 216 2.54 5.52 -16.41
C ASP A 216 3.27 6.73 -17.03
N LYS A 217 2.52 7.71 -17.53
CA LYS A 217 3.07 8.92 -18.20
C LYS A 217 3.16 10.13 -17.29
N ARG A 218 2.36 10.17 -16.23
CA ARG A 218 2.32 11.28 -15.26
C ARG A 218 2.08 10.72 -13.87
N GLU A 219 2.89 11.15 -12.92
CA GLU A 219 2.67 10.81 -11.50
C GLU A 219 1.27 11.24 -11.07
N LEU A 220 0.46 10.28 -10.65
CA LEU A 220 -0.79 10.56 -9.98
C LEU A 220 -0.47 10.99 -8.54
N LYS A 221 -0.57 12.26 -8.25
CA LYS A 221 -0.44 12.80 -6.89
C LYS A 221 -1.80 12.74 -6.23
N LEU A 222 -1.88 12.04 -5.11
CA LEU A 222 -3.13 11.81 -4.42
C LEU A 222 -2.86 11.70 -2.92
N SER A 223 -3.47 12.57 -2.14
CA SER A 223 -3.33 12.52 -0.69
C SER A 223 -3.99 11.27 -0.10
N THR A 224 -5.27 11.07 -0.40
CA THR A 224 -6.06 9.98 0.18
C THR A 224 -6.93 9.31 -0.87
N LEU A 225 -6.89 7.97 -0.90
CA LEU A 225 -7.76 7.15 -1.75
C LEU A 225 -8.50 6.12 -0.89
N GLU A 226 -9.82 6.19 -0.91
CA GLU A 226 -10.69 5.24 -0.24
C GLU A 226 -11.59 4.49 -1.23
N ILE A 227 -11.69 3.18 -1.06
CA ILE A 227 -12.45 2.29 -1.94
C ILE A 227 -13.29 1.36 -1.08
N TYR A 228 -14.61 1.42 -1.23
CA TYR A 228 -15.55 0.62 -0.46
C TYR A 228 -16.58 -0.06 -1.34
N ASP A 229 -16.79 -1.34 -1.13
CA ASP A 229 -17.87 -2.13 -1.75
C ASP A 229 -17.85 -2.06 -3.29
N CYS A 230 -16.66 -2.07 -3.93
CA CYS A 230 -16.47 -1.86 -5.35
C CYS A 230 -16.11 -3.15 -6.10
N ASN A 231 -16.37 -3.15 -7.43
CA ASN A 231 -15.86 -4.15 -8.36
C ASN A 231 -15.10 -3.45 -9.50
N PHE A 232 -13.85 -3.83 -9.70
CA PHE A 232 -13.02 -3.36 -10.79
C PHE A 232 -12.89 -4.49 -11.83
N ASP A 233 -13.75 -4.43 -12.85
CA ASP A 233 -13.77 -5.44 -13.91
C ASP A 233 -12.69 -5.16 -14.97
N GLY A 234 -12.21 -3.93 -15.08
CA GLY A 234 -11.25 -3.48 -16.09
C GLY A 234 -9.79 -3.41 -15.62
N GLY A 235 -9.51 -3.79 -14.38
CA GLY A 235 -8.18 -3.60 -13.80
C GLY A 235 -7.99 -2.26 -13.08
N PHE A 236 -6.96 -2.17 -12.24
CA PHE A 236 -6.72 -1.00 -11.41
C PHE A 236 -5.22 -0.70 -11.31
N LYS A 237 -4.79 0.47 -11.77
CA LYS A 237 -3.39 0.86 -11.80
C LYS A 237 -3.11 2.10 -10.96
N LEU A 238 -2.12 1.99 -10.08
CA LEU A 238 -1.57 3.06 -9.26
C LEU A 238 -0.04 3.12 -9.41
N ASN A 239 0.47 2.88 -10.62
CA ASN A 239 1.90 2.84 -10.88
C ASN A 239 2.53 4.22 -10.68
N GLY A 240 3.69 4.28 -10.01
CA GLY A 240 4.42 5.52 -9.78
C GLY A 240 3.69 6.56 -8.90
N THR A 241 2.61 6.16 -8.20
CA THR A 241 1.80 7.09 -7.42
C THR A 241 2.39 7.38 -6.05
N HIS A 242 2.09 8.59 -5.55
CA HIS A 242 2.39 9.01 -4.18
C HIS A 242 1.09 9.17 -3.40
N ILE A 243 0.85 8.29 -2.41
CA ILE A 243 -0.41 8.27 -1.65
C ILE A 243 -0.11 8.22 -0.16
N SER A 244 -0.65 9.18 0.61
CA SER A 244 -0.48 9.17 2.06
C SER A 244 -1.35 8.09 2.73
N TYR A 245 -2.58 7.91 2.26
CA TYR A 245 -3.51 6.94 2.83
C TYR A 245 -4.33 6.24 1.75
N LEU A 246 -4.15 4.92 1.63
CA LEU A 246 -4.92 4.04 0.74
C LEU A 246 -5.69 3.02 1.58
N ARG A 247 -7.02 3.07 1.50
CA ARG A 247 -7.91 2.13 2.16
C ARG A 247 -8.83 1.44 1.16
N ILE A 248 -8.84 0.12 1.19
CA ILE A 248 -9.64 -0.72 0.30
C ILE A 248 -10.43 -1.72 1.15
N GLU A 249 -11.75 -1.68 1.07
CA GLU A 249 -12.62 -2.59 1.82
C GLU A 249 -13.68 -3.23 0.93
N ASN A 250 -13.98 -4.51 1.17
CA ASN A 250 -15.05 -5.27 0.51
C ASN A 250 -15.03 -5.14 -1.01
N THR A 251 -13.83 -5.18 -1.61
CA THR A 251 -13.63 -4.83 -3.02
C THR A 251 -13.01 -5.98 -3.80
N ASN A 252 -13.44 -6.15 -5.05
CA ASN A 252 -12.96 -7.15 -5.97
C ASN A 252 -12.25 -6.51 -7.17
N PHE A 253 -11.07 -7.06 -7.52
CA PHE A 253 -10.30 -6.72 -8.72
C PHE A 253 -10.25 -7.95 -9.63
N LEU A 254 -10.96 -7.92 -10.77
CA LEU A 254 -11.10 -9.12 -11.62
C LEU A 254 -9.90 -9.31 -12.57
N VAL A 255 -9.35 -8.25 -13.14
CA VAL A 255 -8.24 -8.35 -14.10
C VAL A 255 -6.89 -8.25 -13.41
N GLY A 256 -6.79 -7.40 -12.40
CA GLY A 256 -5.57 -7.22 -11.61
C GLY A 256 -5.49 -5.88 -10.91
N PHE A 257 -4.47 -5.78 -10.04
CA PHE A 257 -4.18 -4.57 -9.29
C PHE A 257 -2.67 -4.30 -9.31
N TRP A 258 -2.28 -3.17 -9.91
CA TRP A 258 -0.87 -2.81 -10.10
C TRP A 258 -0.52 -1.55 -9.34
N MET A 259 0.57 -1.62 -8.58
CA MET A 259 1.15 -0.52 -7.78
C MET A 259 2.67 -0.45 -7.99
N LEU A 260 3.15 -0.65 -9.22
CA LEU A 260 4.58 -0.65 -9.52
C LEU A 260 5.20 0.71 -9.18
N LYS A 261 6.34 0.69 -8.46
CA LYS A 261 7.06 1.92 -8.06
C LYS A 261 6.19 2.93 -7.30
N ALA A 262 5.13 2.46 -6.64
CA ALA A 262 4.28 3.32 -5.83
C ALA A 262 4.91 3.60 -4.47
N ASN A 263 4.67 4.81 -3.93
CA ASN A 263 5.07 5.18 -2.59
C ASN A 263 3.82 5.48 -1.75
N ILE A 264 3.50 4.58 -0.82
CA ILE A 264 2.28 4.64 -0.04
C ILE A 264 2.62 4.65 1.45
N ILE A 265 2.24 5.70 2.16
CA ILE A 265 2.52 5.78 3.60
C ILE A 265 1.69 4.76 4.37
N THR A 266 0.39 4.70 4.14
CA THR A 266 -0.48 3.74 4.83
C THR A 266 -1.37 3.00 3.84
N LEU A 267 -1.21 1.68 3.75
CA LEU A 267 -2.04 0.77 2.97
C LEU A 267 -2.87 -0.11 3.91
N ASN A 268 -4.19 -0.08 3.76
CA ASN A 268 -5.12 -0.96 4.46
C ASN A 268 -6.03 -1.68 3.46
N CYS A 269 -5.86 -2.99 3.32
CA CYS A 269 -6.73 -3.87 2.54
C CYS A 269 -7.54 -4.75 3.49
N ILE A 270 -8.87 -4.65 3.46
CA ILE A 270 -9.75 -5.40 4.35
C ILE A 270 -10.83 -6.10 3.51
N ASN A 271 -10.88 -7.43 3.58
CA ASN A 271 -11.83 -8.24 2.83
C ASN A 271 -11.78 -7.94 1.32
N VAL A 272 -10.59 -8.04 0.74
CA VAL A 272 -10.32 -7.73 -0.68
C VAL A 272 -10.04 -9.03 -1.43
N VAL A 273 -10.59 -9.15 -2.65
CA VAL A 273 -10.30 -10.26 -3.56
C VAL A 273 -9.62 -9.71 -4.81
N ILE A 274 -8.46 -10.26 -5.13
CA ILE A 274 -7.70 -9.93 -6.33
C ILE A 274 -7.64 -11.19 -7.18
N ASP A 275 -8.50 -11.23 -8.22
CA ASP A 275 -8.64 -12.38 -9.11
C ASP A 275 -7.62 -12.37 -10.24
N GLY A 276 -7.05 -11.23 -10.59
CA GLY A 276 -5.95 -11.14 -11.53
C GLY A 276 -4.58 -10.99 -10.86
N LEU A 277 -3.60 -10.60 -11.66
CA LEU A 277 -2.25 -10.31 -11.18
C LEU A 277 -2.27 -9.17 -10.15
N PHE A 278 -1.62 -9.40 -9.02
CA PHE A 278 -1.23 -8.34 -8.11
C PHE A 278 0.26 -8.06 -8.27
N ASP A 279 0.61 -6.81 -8.56
CA ASP A 279 2.01 -6.41 -8.72
C ASP A 279 2.28 -5.10 -7.99
N ALA A 280 3.07 -5.20 -6.93
CA ALA A 280 3.56 -4.07 -6.14
C ALA A 280 5.08 -3.92 -6.23
N SER A 281 5.71 -4.50 -7.25
CA SER A 281 7.17 -4.52 -7.35
C SER A 281 7.79 -3.13 -7.35
N ASN A 282 8.99 -3.03 -6.73
CA ASN A 282 9.75 -1.78 -6.57
C ASN A 282 9.02 -0.67 -5.78
N SER A 283 8.01 -1.01 -4.98
CA SER A 283 7.21 -0.05 -4.23
C SER A 283 7.68 0.11 -2.78
N SER A 284 7.25 1.18 -2.14
CA SER A 284 7.52 1.46 -0.73
C SER A 284 6.24 1.65 0.06
N PHE A 285 6.11 0.93 1.18
CA PHE A 285 5.01 1.02 2.11
C PHE A 285 5.53 1.28 3.52
N VAL A 286 5.17 2.39 4.13
CA VAL A 286 5.55 2.65 5.52
C VAL A 286 4.77 1.74 6.47
N ARG A 287 3.47 1.60 6.21
CA ARG A 287 2.55 0.69 6.91
C ARG A 287 1.72 -0.06 5.91
N ALA A 288 1.69 -1.39 6.01
CA ALA A 288 0.87 -2.21 5.13
C ALA A 288 0.09 -3.25 5.95
N LYS A 289 -1.22 -3.24 5.80
CA LYS A 289 -2.10 -4.21 6.43
C LYS A 289 -2.99 -4.86 5.39
N PHE A 290 -2.84 -6.17 5.26
CA PHE A 290 -3.72 -7.02 4.49
C PHE A 290 -4.49 -7.91 5.47
N ASN A 291 -5.80 -7.73 5.54
CA ASN A 291 -6.66 -8.48 6.43
C ASN A 291 -7.79 -9.14 5.62
N ARG A 292 -7.92 -10.46 5.71
CA ARG A 292 -8.88 -11.25 4.93
C ARG A 292 -8.79 -10.96 3.42
N THR A 293 -7.56 -10.78 2.92
CA THR A 293 -7.30 -10.53 1.50
C THR A 293 -6.99 -11.84 0.79
N LYS A 294 -7.57 -12.05 -0.39
CA LYS A 294 -7.34 -13.23 -1.22
C LYS A 294 -6.66 -12.84 -2.52
N PHE A 295 -5.51 -13.42 -2.79
CA PHE A 295 -4.80 -13.36 -4.06
C PHE A 295 -5.07 -14.67 -4.80
N LEU A 296 -5.88 -14.63 -5.86
CA LEU A 296 -6.26 -15.84 -6.59
C LEU A 296 -5.23 -16.22 -7.65
N HIS A 297 -4.47 -15.24 -8.14
CA HIS A 297 -3.33 -15.42 -9.03
C HIS A 297 -2.04 -14.92 -8.39
N VAL A 298 -0.98 -14.78 -9.18
CA VAL A 298 0.34 -14.38 -8.70
C VAL A 298 0.29 -13.04 -7.97
N ALA A 299 0.93 -13.02 -6.79
CA ALA A 299 1.13 -11.82 -6.00
C ALA A 299 2.62 -11.46 -5.96
N ASP A 300 2.99 -10.38 -6.64
CA ASP A 300 4.38 -9.94 -6.75
C ASP A 300 4.66 -8.75 -5.82
N PHE A 301 5.60 -8.98 -4.89
CA PHE A 301 6.15 -8.00 -3.97
C PHE A 301 7.67 -7.88 -4.16
N GLU A 302 8.22 -8.19 -5.34
CA GLU A 302 9.67 -8.14 -5.58
C GLU A 302 10.20 -6.73 -5.36
N GLU A 303 11.33 -6.61 -4.64
CA GLU A 303 12.00 -5.35 -4.34
C GLU A 303 11.15 -4.32 -3.56
N VAL A 304 10.10 -4.78 -2.87
CA VAL A 304 9.28 -3.90 -2.03
C VAL A 304 10.01 -3.56 -0.73
N LYS A 305 9.84 -2.33 -0.28
CA LYS A 305 10.34 -1.83 0.99
C LYS A 305 9.19 -1.56 1.95
N PHE A 306 9.17 -2.25 3.08
CA PHE A 306 8.21 -2.07 4.14
C PHE A 306 8.86 -1.44 5.37
N GLY A 307 8.27 -0.36 5.90
CA GLY A 307 8.74 0.30 7.13
C GLY A 307 9.87 1.31 6.91
N GLU A 308 10.09 1.80 5.69
CA GLU A 308 11.05 2.84 5.35
C GLU A 308 10.35 4.18 5.13
N VAL A 309 10.87 5.26 5.72
CA VAL A 309 10.45 6.64 5.45
C VAL A 309 11.68 7.47 5.13
N ASN A 310 11.77 8.02 3.91
CA ASN A 310 12.84 8.91 3.46
C ASN A 310 14.25 8.38 3.75
N GLY A 311 14.45 7.06 3.67
CA GLY A 311 15.74 6.42 3.98
C GLY A 311 16.02 6.22 5.48
N GLU A 312 15.10 6.58 6.37
CA GLU A 312 15.19 6.34 7.80
C GLU A 312 14.25 5.20 8.25
N TYR A 313 14.75 4.38 9.17
CA TYR A 313 14.00 3.27 9.75
C TYR A 313 13.23 3.75 10.97
N LEU A 314 11.91 3.67 10.91
CA LEU A 314 11.05 4.05 12.03
C LEU A 314 10.93 2.90 13.05
N LYS A 315 11.21 3.19 14.32
CA LYS A 315 11.20 2.21 15.43
C LYS A 315 9.88 2.21 16.21
N SER A 316 8.74 2.21 15.54
CA SER A 316 7.44 2.22 16.22
C SER A 316 6.61 1.00 15.84
N GLU A 317 5.90 0.38 16.81
CA GLU A 317 4.99 -0.76 16.57
C GLU A 317 3.91 -0.49 15.51
N GLN A 318 3.69 0.77 15.17
CA GLN A 318 2.75 1.18 14.12
C GLN A 318 3.19 0.79 12.70
N TYR A 319 4.44 0.37 12.50
CA TYR A 319 5.03 0.10 11.18
C TYR A 319 5.15 -1.40 10.85
N ILE A 320 4.43 -2.26 11.57
CA ILE A 320 4.38 -3.69 11.30
C ILE A 320 3.66 -3.94 9.97
N SER A 321 4.29 -4.76 9.12
CA SER A 321 3.65 -5.28 7.90
C SER A 321 2.84 -6.52 8.26
N VAL A 322 1.51 -6.43 8.18
CA VAL A 322 0.58 -7.44 8.66
C VAL A 322 -0.14 -8.11 7.50
N PHE A 323 -0.03 -9.44 7.42
CA PHE A 323 -0.77 -10.29 6.49
C PHE A 323 -1.66 -11.26 7.30
N LYS A 324 -2.79 -10.75 7.81
CA LYS A 324 -3.65 -11.52 8.71
C LYS A 324 -4.83 -12.14 7.96
N TYR A 325 -4.97 -13.46 8.05
CA TYR A 325 -5.99 -14.23 7.32
C TYR A 325 -5.93 -13.99 5.80
N VAL A 326 -4.72 -13.84 5.28
CA VAL A 326 -4.47 -13.69 3.84
C VAL A 326 -4.37 -15.07 3.20
N THR A 327 -4.95 -15.24 2.02
CA THR A 327 -4.83 -16.45 1.22
C THR A 327 -4.09 -16.16 -0.06
N PHE A 328 -3.01 -16.90 -0.31
CA PHE A 328 -2.32 -16.95 -1.60
C PHE A 328 -2.65 -18.28 -2.30
N MET A 329 -3.44 -18.20 -3.37
CA MET A 329 -3.87 -19.40 -4.11
C MET A 329 -2.82 -19.92 -5.07
N THR A 330 -1.87 -19.08 -5.46
CA THR A 330 -0.73 -19.42 -6.32
C THR A 330 0.56 -18.80 -5.78
N ALA A 331 1.59 -18.70 -6.61
CA ALA A 331 2.89 -18.18 -6.23
C ALA A 331 2.83 -16.75 -5.65
N SER A 332 3.50 -16.56 -4.54
CA SER A 332 3.75 -15.24 -3.95
C SER A 332 5.25 -14.95 -3.94
N ASN A 333 5.64 -13.80 -4.50
CA ASN A 333 7.03 -13.43 -4.70
C ASN A 333 7.43 -12.28 -3.78
N PHE A 334 8.33 -12.56 -2.82
CA PHE A 334 8.93 -11.59 -1.90
C PHE A 334 10.44 -11.50 -2.11
N LYS A 335 10.94 -11.81 -3.31
CA LYS A 335 12.36 -11.77 -3.63
C LYS A 335 12.91 -10.34 -3.49
N ASN A 336 14.08 -10.17 -2.90
CA ASN A 336 14.71 -8.87 -2.59
C ASN A 336 13.85 -7.92 -1.74
N THR A 337 12.77 -8.39 -1.12
CA THR A 337 11.87 -7.56 -0.31
C THR A 337 12.48 -7.26 1.06
N ASN A 338 12.32 -6.05 1.55
CA ASN A 338 12.85 -5.62 2.83
C ASN A 338 11.73 -5.27 3.82
N PHE A 339 11.68 -5.99 4.93
CA PHE A 339 10.79 -5.71 6.07
C PHE A 339 11.61 -5.08 7.19
N PHE A 340 11.77 -3.77 7.17
CA PHE A 340 12.70 -3.06 8.04
C PHE A 340 12.26 -3.04 9.50
N TYR A 341 10.97 -3.07 9.78
CA TYR A 341 10.47 -3.07 11.15
C TYR A 341 10.08 -4.47 11.62
N SER A 342 9.14 -5.11 10.94
CA SER A 342 8.72 -6.50 11.21
C SER A 342 7.79 -7.02 10.12
N LEU A 343 7.58 -8.32 10.12
CA LEU A 343 6.60 -9.01 9.30
C LEU A 343 5.72 -9.88 10.19
N ASP A 344 4.40 -9.81 10.01
CA ASP A 344 3.44 -10.72 10.62
C ASP A 344 2.74 -11.53 9.51
N PHE A 345 3.11 -12.81 9.44
CA PHE A 345 2.55 -13.81 8.52
C PHE A 345 1.71 -14.85 9.28
N GLU A 346 1.34 -14.58 10.51
CA GLU A 346 0.48 -15.46 11.28
C GLU A 346 -0.89 -15.60 10.61
N ASN A 347 -1.40 -16.83 10.57
CA ASN A 347 -2.69 -17.15 9.95
C ASN A 347 -2.78 -16.85 8.44
N VAL A 348 -1.66 -16.92 7.70
CA VAL A 348 -1.64 -16.90 6.23
C VAL A 348 -1.90 -18.29 5.69
N ASP A 349 -2.83 -18.43 4.73
CA ASP A 349 -3.07 -19.67 3.98
C ASP A 349 -2.27 -19.63 2.69
N LEU A 350 -1.33 -20.56 2.55
CA LEU A 350 -0.41 -20.67 1.41
C LEU A 350 -0.67 -21.97 0.66
N ARG A 351 -1.12 -21.88 -0.59
CA ARG A 351 -1.27 -23.06 -1.47
C ARG A 351 0.07 -23.45 -2.09
N GLU A 352 0.88 -22.45 -2.43
CA GLU A 352 2.25 -22.61 -2.90
C GLU A 352 3.24 -21.93 -1.96
N GLN A 353 4.47 -22.45 -1.93
CA GLN A 353 5.51 -21.89 -1.06
C GLN A 353 5.99 -20.53 -1.56
N PRO A 354 5.97 -19.50 -0.72
CA PRO A 354 6.39 -18.16 -1.07
C PRO A 354 7.88 -18.09 -1.39
N ASN A 355 8.26 -17.14 -2.22
CA ASN A 355 9.67 -16.91 -2.57
C ASN A 355 10.24 -15.75 -1.76
N PHE A 356 11.04 -16.04 -0.74
CA PHE A 356 11.74 -15.03 0.09
C PHE A 356 13.24 -14.90 -0.25
N LEU A 357 13.64 -15.28 -1.47
CA LEU A 357 15.07 -15.24 -1.84
C LEU A 357 15.63 -13.82 -1.70
N LYS A 358 16.77 -13.70 -0.98
CA LYS A 358 17.44 -12.42 -0.67
C LYS A 358 16.56 -11.39 0.08
N SER A 359 15.47 -11.80 0.68
CA SER A 359 14.67 -10.91 1.50
C SER A 359 15.36 -10.60 2.84
N TYR A 360 15.09 -9.41 3.36
CA TYR A 360 15.47 -9.01 4.70
C TYR A 360 14.24 -8.89 5.58
N VAL A 361 14.23 -9.59 6.72
CA VAL A 361 13.16 -9.51 7.72
C VAL A 361 13.79 -9.17 9.07
N ASN A 362 13.40 -8.04 9.64
CA ASN A 362 13.89 -7.62 10.95
C ASN A 362 13.42 -8.60 12.04
N SER A 363 14.37 -9.14 12.78
CA SER A 363 14.11 -10.18 13.76
C SER A 363 13.51 -9.65 15.07
N TYR A 364 13.62 -8.35 15.35
CA TYR A 364 13.29 -7.82 16.68
C TYR A 364 11.79 -7.93 17.03
N ASN A 365 10.91 -7.60 16.08
CA ASN A 365 9.45 -7.61 16.30
C ASN A 365 8.70 -8.66 15.46
N THR A 366 9.41 -9.48 14.71
CA THR A 366 8.80 -10.56 13.91
C THR A 366 8.58 -11.78 14.81
N ASN A 367 7.40 -12.40 14.71
CA ASN A 367 7.03 -13.56 15.50
C ASN A 367 7.70 -14.85 14.98
N ARG A 368 7.72 -15.86 15.83
CA ARG A 368 8.34 -17.18 15.55
C ARG A 368 7.68 -17.87 14.36
N GLU A 369 6.34 -17.82 14.29
CA GLU A 369 5.56 -18.50 13.26
C GLU A 369 5.91 -17.98 11.85
N THR A 370 6.07 -16.67 11.71
CA THR A 370 6.52 -16.06 10.45
C THR A 370 7.87 -16.61 10.00
N PHE A 371 8.86 -16.71 10.90
CA PHE A 371 10.17 -17.28 10.55
C PHE A 371 10.08 -18.77 10.20
N ARG A 372 9.19 -19.52 10.86
CA ARG A 372 8.94 -20.93 10.56
C ARG A 372 8.38 -21.10 9.14
N ILE A 373 7.45 -20.26 8.73
CA ILE A 373 6.87 -20.26 7.38
C ILE A 373 7.95 -19.95 6.34
N ILE A 374 8.75 -18.90 6.57
CA ILE A 374 9.84 -18.52 5.65
C ILE A 374 10.89 -19.64 5.54
N LYS A 375 11.32 -20.18 6.66
CA LYS A 375 12.24 -21.33 6.70
C LYS A 375 11.69 -22.51 5.89
N HIS A 376 10.43 -22.88 6.14
CA HIS A 376 9.80 -23.98 5.43
C HIS A 376 9.75 -23.77 3.91
N SER A 377 9.56 -22.53 3.46
CA SER A 377 9.58 -22.19 2.03
C SER A 377 10.93 -22.48 1.35
N PHE A 378 12.03 -22.34 2.08
CA PHE A 378 13.38 -22.68 1.59
C PHE A 378 13.66 -24.17 1.69
N ASP A 379 13.31 -24.80 2.81
CA ASP A 379 13.53 -26.23 3.04
C ASP A 379 12.79 -27.08 2.00
N SER A 380 11.55 -26.71 1.67
CA SER A 380 10.73 -27.39 0.65
C SER A 380 11.32 -27.31 -0.76
N LYS A 381 12.11 -26.27 -1.06
CA LYS A 381 12.83 -26.09 -2.34
C LYS A 381 14.27 -26.62 -2.29
N GLY A 382 14.67 -27.26 -1.20
CA GLY A 382 16.04 -27.78 -1.02
C GLY A 382 17.11 -26.72 -0.77
N ASN A 383 16.73 -25.46 -0.55
CA ASN A 383 17.67 -24.38 -0.21
C ASN A 383 17.92 -24.34 1.30
N SER A 384 18.62 -25.34 1.80
CA SER A 384 18.92 -25.50 3.23
C SER A 384 19.82 -24.38 3.79
N LEU A 385 20.61 -23.69 2.95
CA LEU A 385 21.45 -22.58 3.39
C LEU A 385 20.60 -21.40 3.88
N GLU A 386 19.65 -20.94 3.07
CA GLU A 386 18.71 -19.90 3.46
C GLU A 386 17.73 -20.39 4.54
N GLY A 387 17.28 -21.65 4.47
CA GLY A 387 16.48 -22.28 5.51
C GLY A 387 17.16 -22.24 6.88
N ASN A 388 18.47 -22.54 6.96
CA ASN A 388 19.25 -22.47 8.19
C ASN A 388 19.41 -21.02 8.69
N ARG A 389 19.54 -20.05 7.81
CA ARG A 389 19.56 -18.62 8.18
C ARG A 389 18.28 -18.23 8.93
N PHE A 390 17.11 -18.56 8.38
CA PHE A 390 15.82 -18.26 8.99
C PHE A 390 15.50 -19.15 10.19
N PHE A 391 16.07 -20.35 10.27
CA PHE A 391 16.01 -21.15 11.49
C PHE A 391 16.63 -20.45 12.70
N VAL A 392 17.77 -19.79 12.52
CA VAL A 392 18.39 -19.03 13.61
C VAL A 392 17.50 -17.88 14.07
N GLU A 393 16.86 -17.18 13.13
CA GLU A 393 15.91 -16.11 13.48
C GLU A 393 14.64 -16.66 14.16
N GLU A 394 14.15 -17.83 13.74
CA GLU A 394 13.08 -18.58 14.43
C GLU A 394 13.46 -18.88 15.88
N MET A 395 14.68 -19.39 16.12
CA MET A 395 15.17 -19.72 17.47
C MET A 395 15.35 -18.47 18.34
N LYS A 396 15.83 -17.36 17.77
CA LYS A 396 15.90 -16.09 18.50
C LYS A 396 14.52 -15.55 18.88
N ALA A 397 13.54 -15.67 18.00
CA ALA A 397 12.16 -15.32 18.31
C ALA A 397 11.60 -16.21 19.44
N TYR A 398 11.83 -17.52 19.36
CA TYR A 398 11.43 -18.45 20.41
C TYR A 398 12.11 -18.15 21.75
N LYS A 399 13.38 -17.77 21.75
CA LYS A 399 14.09 -17.33 22.98
C LYS A 399 13.38 -16.13 23.63
N ARG A 400 12.85 -15.18 22.84
CA ARG A 400 12.05 -14.06 23.40
C ARG A 400 10.73 -14.52 24.02
N GLU A 401 10.03 -15.45 23.38
CA GLU A 401 8.80 -16.04 23.92
C GLU A 401 9.08 -16.78 25.24
N LEU A 402 10.15 -17.59 25.28
CA LEU A 402 10.58 -18.31 26.48
C LEU A 402 10.92 -17.38 27.65
N ASN A 403 11.44 -16.21 27.40
CA ASN A 403 11.74 -15.24 28.47
C ASN A 403 10.49 -14.81 29.22
N ASN A 404 9.33 -14.80 28.57
CA ASN A 404 8.06 -14.42 29.18
C ASN A 404 7.36 -15.60 29.87
N GLU A 405 7.39 -16.81 29.28
CA GLU A 405 6.54 -17.94 29.73
C GLU A 405 7.31 -19.25 29.94
N GLY A 406 8.62 -19.32 29.62
CA GLY A 406 9.39 -20.58 29.66
C GLY A 406 9.92 -21.01 31.05
N SER A 407 10.19 -22.31 31.19
CA SER A 407 10.87 -22.85 32.35
C SER A 407 12.32 -22.38 32.46
N THR A 408 12.88 -22.37 33.67
CA THR A 408 14.28 -21.95 33.90
C THR A 408 15.28 -22.84 33.15
N TRP A 409 14.98 -24.15 33.04
CA TRP A 409 15.82 -25.10 32.30
C TRP A 409 15.81 -24.86 30.80
N ASP A 410 14.66 -24.57 30.21
CA ASP A 410 14.56 -24.25 28.81
C ASP A 410 15.34 -22.96 28.47
N LYS A 411 15.21 -21.94 29.32
CA LYS A 411 15.99 -20.69 29.17
C LYS A 411 17.50 -20.95 29.20
N LEU A 412 17.96 -21.82 30.11
CA LEU A 412 19.38 -22.17 30.23
C LEU A 412 19.88 -22.91 28.99
N ILE A 413 19.13 -23.90 28.48
CA ILE A 413 19.48 -24.66 27.30
C ILE A 413 19.54 -23.74 26.06
N PHE A 414 18.55 -22.88 25.89
CA PHE A 414 18.52 -21.94 24.77
C PHE A 414 19.65 -20.90 24.84
N PHE A 415 19.94 -20.37 26.01
CA PHE A 415 21.06 -19.46 26.23
C PHE A 415 22.40 -20.13 25.92
N ALA A 416 22.61 -21.36 26.37
CA ALA A 416 23.81 -22.15 26.07
C ALA A 416 23.99 -22.36 24.54
N ASN A 417 22.94 -22.79 23.85
CA ASN A 417 22.99 -22.96 22.38
C ASN A 417 23.28 -21.67 21.62
N ASP A 418 22.74 -20.54 22.07
CA ASP A 418 22.98 -19.23 21.47
C ASP A 418 24.48 -18.84 21.61
N ILE A 419 25.04 -18.94 22.82
CA ILE A 419 26.43 -18.57 23.07
C ILE A 419 27.42 -19.51 22.40
N ILE A 420 27.19 -20.82 22.48
CA ILE A 420 28.14 -21.83 22.02
C ILE A 420 28.22 -21.84 20.49
N SER A 421 27.09 -21.82 19.79
CA SER A 421 27.07 -22.08 18.34
C SER A 421 26.17 -21.16 17.50
N ASP A 422 25.53 -20.15 18.13
CA ASP A 422 24.48 -19.35 17.47
C ASP A 422 23.41 -20.28 16.85
N PHE A 423 22.89 -21.18 17.65
CA PHE A 423 21.96 -22.25 17.24
C PHE A 423 22.48 -23.11 16.08
N GLY A 424 23.78 -23.36 16.02
CA GLY A 424 24.42 -24.15 14.97
C GLY A 424 24.70 -23.40 13.66
N ARG A 425 24.63 -22.07 13.65
CA ARG A 425 25.03 -21.24 12.52
C ARG A 425 26.53 -21.08 12.43
N SER A 426 27.22 -20.96 13.58
CA SER A 426 28.65 -20.74 13.61
C SER A 426 29.39 -21.98 14.08
N TYR A 427 30.26 -22.54 13.23
CA TYR A 427 31.18 -23.61 13.63
C TYR A 427 32.43 -23.05 14.33
N MET A 428 32.79 -21.79 14.10
CA MET A 428 33.97 -21.17 14.71
C MET A 428 33.80 -20.90 16.21
N ARG A 429 32.57 -20.57 16.67
CA ARG A 429 32.33 -20.33 18.10
C ARG A 429 32.60 -21.55 18.97
N PRO A 430 32.02 -22.77 18.69
CA PRO A 430 32.31 -23.95 19.49
C PRO A 430 33.79 -24.39 19.37
N ILE A 431 34.47 -24.15 18.25
CA ILE A 431 35.93 -24.39 18.13
C ILE A 431 36.67 -23.46 19.09
N ALA A 432 36.36 -22.17 19.12
CA ALA A 432 36.99 -21.21 20.04
C ALA A 432 36.77 -21.60 21.50
N TRP A 433 35.52 -22.01 21.87
CA TRP A 433 35.22 -22.53 23.19
C TRP A 433 35.98 -23.83 23.53
N LEU A 434 36.15 -24.73 22.53
CA LEU A 434 36.92 -25.96 22.69
C LEU A 434 38.39 -25.64 22.99
N VAL A 435 39.03 -24.77 22.24
CA VAL A 435 40.41 -24.38 22.44
C VAL A 435 40.60 -23.68 23.81
N ALA A 436 39.74 -22.72 24.11
CA ALA A 436 39.79 -22.01 25.41
C ALA A 436 39.63 -22.95 26.61
N SER A 437 38.66 -23.86 26.54
CA SER A 437 38.43 -24.83 27.60
C SER A 437 39.54 -25.91 27.69
N LEU A 438 40.19 -26.27 26.59
CA LEU A 438 41.35 -27.15 26.56
C LEU A 438 42.54 -26.51 27.27
N ILE A 439 42.81 -25.21 26.97
CA ILE A 439 43.86 -24.45 27.65
C ILE A 439 43.57 -24.38 29.14
N LEU A 440 42.34 -24.03 29.54
CA LEU A 440 41.94 -23.96 30.93
C LEU A 440 42.10 -25.31 31.64
N TYR A 441 41.66 -26.41 31.01
CA TYR A 441 41.81 -27.74 31.55
C TYR A 441 43.29 -28.12 31.76
N THR A 442 44.18 -27.78 30.81
CA THR A 442 45.61 -28.02 30.90
C THR A 442 46.23 -27.24 32.05
N ILE A 443 45.85 -25.99 32.25
CA ILE A 443 46.30 -25.16 33.38
C ILE A 443 45.86 -25.79 34.70
N LEU A 444 44.59 -26.19 34.80
CA LEU A 444 44.06 -26.84 36.03
C LEU A 444 44.75 -28.16 36.35
N LEU A 445 45.04 -28.98 35.33
CA LEU A 445 45.79 -30.22 35.51
C LEU A 445 47.21 -29.96 36.05
N ASN A 446 47.94 -28.98 35.46
CA ASN A 446 49.28 -28.60 35.89
C ASN A 446 49.27 -28.02 37.30
N ALA A 447 48.28 -27.17 37.62
CA ALA A 447 48.10 -26.65 38.96
C ALA A 447 47.84 -27.77 39.99
N HIS A 448 46.95 -28.71 39.67
CA HIS A 448 46.72 -29.88 40.52
C HIS A 448 47.97 -30.71 40.74
N ALA A 449 48.74 -30.99 39.67
CA ALA A 449 49.97 -31.75 39.75
C ALA A 449 51.06 -31.02 40.58
N SER A 450 51.13 -29.70 40.51
CA SER A 450 52.20 -28.91 41.15
C SER A 450 51.89 -28.52 42.62
N TYR A 451 50.61 -28.19 42.91
CA TYR A 451 50.23 -27.60 44.21
C TYR A 451 49.41 -28.55 45.07
N PHE A 452 48.42 -29.27 44.53
CA PHE A 452 47.50 -30.08 45.35
C PHE A 452 48.07 -31.43 45.77
N LYS A 453 49.01 -32.04 45.05
CA LYS A 453 49.70 -33.27 45.47
C LYS A 453 50.57 -33.05 46.71
N ASN A 454 51.03 -31.83 46.98
CA ASN A 454 51.86 -31.49 48.11
C ASN A 454 51.09 -30.93 49.34
N TYR A 455 49.81 -30.63 49.21
CA TYR A 455 48.97 -29.98 50.24
C TYR A 455 47.84 -30.88 50.76
N GLN A 456 48.10 -32.18 50.95
CA GLN A 456 47.12 -33.16 51.41
C GLN A 456 46.56 -32.90 52.85
N TYR A 457 46.88 -31.80 53.49
CA TYR A 457 46.57 -31.56 54.91
C TYR A 457 45.72 -30.35 55.25
N PHE A 458 45.16 -29.62 54.26
CA PHE A 458 44.47 -28.35 54.53
C PHE A 458 42.96 -28.32 54.33
N LEU A 459 42.37 -29.38 53.80
CA LEU A 459 40.90 -29.44 53.61
C LEU A 459 40.24 -30.21 54.76
N HIS A 460 39.09 -29.70 55.22
CA HIS A 460 38.26 -30.27 56.25
C HIS A 460 37.95 -31.77 55.96
N PRO A 461 38.03 -32.70 56.92
CA PRO A 461 37.90 -34.17 56.71
C PRO A 461 36.63 -34.59 55.95
N TYR A 462 35.54 -33.83 56.06
CA TYR A 462 34.31 -34.06 55.26
C TYR A 462 34.45 -33.74 53.76
N PHE A 463 35.29 -32.78 53.41
CA PHE A 463 35.58 -32.44 52.03
C PHE A 463 36.47 -33.50 51.36
N ASP A 464 37.40 -34.05 52.10
CA ASP A 464 38.28 -35.12 51.61
C ASP A 464 37.49 -36.40 51.36
N ALA A 465 36.60 -36.80 52.28
CA ALA A 465 35.72 -37.95 52.08
C ALA A 465 34.81 -37.77 50.88
N PHE A 466 34.16 -36.60 50.75
CA PHE A 466 33.32 -36.31 49.59
C PHE A 466 34.12 -36.35 48.27
N SER A 467 35.31 -35.76 48.22
CA SER A 467 36.14 -35.74 47.03
C SER A 467 36.55 -37.15 46.59
N VAL A 468 36.91 -38.02 47.54
CA VAL A 468 37.27 -39.44 47.29
C VAL A 468 36.08 -40.20 46.70
N TYR A 469 34.87 -40.06 47.26
CA TYR A 469 33.69 -40.72 46.72
C TYR A 469 33.30 -40.19 45.36
N ALA A 470 33.32 -38.86 45.17
CA ALA A 470 32.97 -38.21 43.90
C ALA A 470 33.97 -38.59 42.80
N ASN A 471 35.25 -38.61 43.06
CA ASN A 471 36.28 -39.02 42.13
C ASN A 471 36.18 -40.53 41.81
N SER A 472 35.91 -41.39 42.81
CA SER A 472 35.67 -42.82 42.58
C SER A 472 34.43 -43.06 41.71
N ALA A 473 33.33 -42.34 41.97
CA ALA A 473 32.15 -42.41 41.13
C ALA A 473 32.43 -41.96 39.71
N ALA A 474 33.17 -40.84 39.53
CA ALA A 474 33.56 -40.35 38.23
C ALA A 474 34.45 -41.32 37.46
N SER A 475 35.43 -41.96 38.11
CA SER A 475 36.32 -42.94 37.46
C SER A 475 35.59 -44.17 36.91
N ASN A 476 34.43 -44.52 37.48
CA ASN A 476 33.58 -45.62 36.98
C ASN A 476 32.60 -45.20 35.87
N PHE A 477 32.57 -43.92 35.48
CA PHE A 477 31.62 -43.43 34.45
C PHE A 477 32.02 -43.89 33.06
N LEU A 478 31.23 -44.74 32.48
CA LEU A 478 31.39 -45.16 31.08
C LEU A 478 30.87 -44.10 30.12
N PRO A 479 31.53 -43.83 29.00
CA PRO A 479 32.70 -44.48 28.41
C PRO A 479 34.05 -43.88 28.80
N PHE A 480 34.12 -43.00 29.75
CA PHE A 480 35.31 -42.21 30.11
C PHE A 480 36.24 -42.84 31.13
N SER A 481 35.89 -43.98 31.74
CA SER A 481 36.62 -44.63 32.84
C SER A 481 38.11 -44.80 32.56
N ARG A 482 38.51 -45.34 31.40
CA ARG A 482 39.91 -45.53 31.01
C ARG A 482 40.73 -44.24 30.92
N PHE A 483 40.10 -43.12 30.54
CA PHE A 483 40.74 -41.80 30.46
C PHE A 483 40.88 -41.14 31.83
N LEU A 484 40.05 -41.52 32.80
CA LEU A 484 40.02 -40.94 34.13
C LEU A 484 40.97 -41.65 35.09
N GLU A 485 41.24 -42.95 34.92
CA GLU A 485 42.16 -43.75 35.73
C GLU A 485 43.53 -43.09 35.92
N SER A 486 44.03 -42.37 34.89
CA SER A 486 45.34 -41.68 34.93
C SER A 486 45.29 -40.29 35.65
N LYS A 487 44.15 -39.88 36.20
CA LYS A 487 43.93 -38.54 36.77
C LYS A 487 43.60 -38.58 38.26
N SER A 488 44.29 -39.40 39.01
CA SER A 488 43.98 -39.66 40.41
C SER A 488 43.82 -38.36 41.23
N GLY A 489 42.68 -38.22 41.91
CA GLY A 489 42.30 -37.05 42.68
C GLY A 489 41.71 -35.88 41.86
N PHE A 490 41.59 -36.01 40.50
CA PHE A 490 41.03 -35.00 39.61
C PHE A 490 39.98 -35.58 38.65
N GLU A 491 39.49 -36.78 38.94
CA GLU A 491 38.62 -37.55 38.06
C GLU A 491 37.29 -36.85 37.81
N LEU A 492 36.67 -36.31 38.87
CA LEU A 492 35.38 -35.62 38.75
C LEU A 492 35.46 -34.39 37.84
N ILE A 493 36.47 -33.56 38.06
CA ILE A 493 36.66 -32.33 37.24
C ILE A 493 36.98 -32.74 35.81
N SER A 494 37.83 -33.75 35.62
CA SER A 494 38.14 -34.25 34.27
C SER A 494 36.93 -34.82 33.57
N LEU A 495 36.03 -35.50 34.29
CA LEU A 495 34.75 -36.00 33.75
C LEU A 495 33.89 -34.85 33.22
N PHE A 496 33.75 -33.76 34.00
CA PHE A 496 33.01 -32.56 33.52
C PHE A 496 33.62 -31.98 32.26
N PHE A 497 34.96 -31.87 32.17
CA PHE A 497 35.62 -31.37 30.96
C PHE A 497 35.42 -32.32 29.77
N TYR A 498 35.45 -33.62 29.94
CA TYR A 498 35.23 -34.58 28.86
C TYR A 498 33.80 -34.54 28.33
N ILE A 499 32.80 -34.41 29.20
CA ILE A 499 31.40 -34.21 28.80
C ILE A 499 31.28 -32.90 28.03
N TRP A 500 31.88 -31.83 28.56
CA TRP A 500 31.90 -30.52 27.93
C TRP A 500 32.53 -30.55 26.51
N PHE A 501 33.68 -31.17 26.35
CA PHE A 501 34.33 -31.36 25.06
C PHE A 501 33.44 -32.18 24.11
N GLY A 502 32.78 -33.22 24.59
CA GLY A 502 31.80 -33.99 23.83
C GLY A 502 30.67 -33.12 23.30
N ILE A 503 30.12 -32.24 24.13
CA ILE A 503 29.07 -31.25 23.73
C ILE A 503 29.60 -30.29 22.67
N LEU A 504 30.82 -29.73 22.84
CA LEU A 504 31.41 -28.80 21.90
C LEU A 504 31.69 -29.46 20.53
N ILE A 505 32.25 -30.70 20.55
CA ILE A 505 32.48 -31.49 19.33
C ILE A 505 31.15 -31.74 18.61
N TRP A 506 30.11 -32.14 19.35
CA TRP A 506 28.78 -32.36 18.81
C TRP A 506 28.24 -31.07 18.15
N GLN A 507 28.38 -29.92 18.80
CA GLN A 507 27.98 -28.62 18.24
C GLN A 507 28.76 -28.25 16.99
N ILE A 508 30.06 -28.59 16.92
CA ILE A 508 30.84 -28.41 15.70
C ILE A 508 30.27 -29.25 14.56
N VAL A 509 30.01 -30.54 14.83
CA VAL A 509 29.45 -31.46 13.82
C VAL A 509 28.09 -30.96 13.32
N VAL A 510 27.21 -30.52 14.22
CA VAL A 510 25.90 -29.96 13.85
C VAL A 510 26.06 -28.71 12.99
N ALA A 511 26.94 -27.79 13.37
CA ALA A 511 27.18 -26.57 12.61
C ALA A 511 27.78 -26.86 11.22
N VAL A 512 28.77 -27.74 11.12
CA VAL A 512 29.37 -28.16 9.84
C VAL A 512 28.31 -28.84 8.97
N LYS A 513 27.51 -29.77 9.53
CA LYS A 513 26.43 -30.43 8.80
C LYS A 513 25.44 -29.41 8.20
N ARG A 514 25.04 -28.40 8.96
CA ARG A 514 24.15 -27.33 8.47
C ARG A 514 24.75 -26.48 7.37
N HIS A 515 26.07 -26.28 7.38
CA HIS A 515 26.78 -25.56 6.32
C HIS A 515 27.03 -26.40 5.07
N THR A 516 27.10 -27.72 5.18
CA THR A 516 27.43 -28.63 4.07
C THR A 516 26.22 -29.34 3.47
N GLN A 517 25.06 -29.31 4.12
CA GLN A 517 23.83 -29.85 3.52
C GLN A 517 23.44 -29.01 2.30
N ARG A 518 23.56 -29.61 1.12
CA ARG A 518 23.06 -29.13 -0.17
C ARG A 518 21.66 -29.67 -0.43
#